data_05759de7e569a14b939575bf971fcc2c
#
_entry.id   05759de7e569a14b939575bf971fcc2c
#
_cell.length_a   1.000
_cell.length_b   1.000
_cell.length_c   1.000
_cell.angle_alpha   90.00
_cell.angle_beta   90.00
_cell.angle_gamma   90.00
#
_symmetry.space_group_name_H-M   'P 1'
#
loop_
_entity.id
_entity.type
_entity.pdbx_description
1 polymer ?
#
loop_
_entity_poly.entity_id
_entity_poly.type
_entity_poly.pdbx_seq_one_letter_code
_entity_poly.pdbx_strand_id
1 'polypeptide(L)'
;RFIIGPNDQRFADGERFIIKAKAMKQYLGTAEGVSIKVSQGLTVITAVIVVMALFWFLNKTRTGKSMRAFSDNEDLALLSGISPDKVVSVTWILVAILATIAGTLYGLDKSFKPFTYFMLLLPIFASAIVGGLGNPLGAIAGGFVIAFSEIMITYPYKKFVAYIVPGDWK
;
A
#
# COMPACT_ATOMS: atom_id res chain seq x y z
N ARG A 1 -13.84 2.54 -22.06
CA ARG A 1 -12.93 2.85 -23.20
C ARG A 1 -13.38 4.05 -24.02
N PHE A 2 -14.67 4.43 -23.98
CA PHE A 2 -15.21 5.57 -24.74
C PHE A 2 -15.05 6.94 -24.07
N ILE A 3 -14.86 6.99 -22.75
CA ILE A 3 -14.80 8.26 -22.00
C ILE A 3 -13.36 8.62 -21.62
N ILE A 4 -12.52 7.63 -21.34
CA ILE A 4 -11.11 7.83 -21.00
C ILE A 4 -10.30 7.12 -22.08
N GLY A 5 -9.60 7.89 -22.93
CA GLY A 5 -8.80 7.35 -24.03
C GLY A 5 -7.73 6.35 -23.55
N PRO A 6 -7.04 5.65 -24.48
CA PRO A 6 -6.00 4.66 -24.14
C PRO A 6 -4.74 5.28 -23.54
N ASN A 7 -4.67 6.60 -23.48
CA ASN A 7 -3.52 7.33 -22.96
C ASN A 7 -3.48 7.32 -21.44
N ASP A 8 -2.26 7.29 -20.89
CA ASP A 8 -2.02 7.42 -19.46
C ASP A 8 -2.64 8.69 -18.91
N GLN A 9 -3.58 8.56 -18.00
CA GLN A 9 -4.10 9.70 -17.25
C GLN A 9 -3.13 9.99 -16.11
N ARG A 10 -2.33 11.03 -16.26
CA ARG A 10 -1.47 11.56 -15.20
C ARG A 10 -2.11 12.80 -14.64
N PHE A 11 -2.17 12.91 -13.34
CA PHE A 11 -2.37 14.20 -12.73
C PHE A 11 -1.14 15.07 -13.06
N ALA A 12 -1.38 16.28 -13.58
CA ALA A 12 -0.33 17.25 -13.81
C ALA A 12 0.58 17.28 -12.59
N ASP A 13 1.89 17.19 -12.80
CA ASP A 13 2.91 17.22 -11.75
C ASP A 13 2.66 18.46 -10.88
N GLY A 14 1.84 18.31 -9.83
CA GLY A 14 1.68 19.32 -8.81
C GLY A 14 3.06 19.58 -8.23
N GLU A 15 3.32 20.83 -7.93
CA GLU A 15 4.59 21.38 -7.48
C GLU A 15 5.46 20.37 -6.75
N ARG A 16 6.58 19.99 -7.36
CA ARG A 16 7.62 19.23 -6.69
C ARG A 16 8.18 20.10 -5.58
N PHE A 17 7.72 19.89 -4.38
CA PHE A 17 8.43 20.41 -3.21
C PHE A 17 9.78 19.70 -3.17
N ILE A 18 10.73 20.28 -3.87
CA ILE A 18 12.14 19.91 -3.71
C ILE A 18 12.50 20.45 -2.33
N ILE A 19 12.41 19.63 -1.32
CA ILE A 19 13.13 19.87 -0.09
C ILE A 19 14.59 19.80 -0.49
N LYS A 20 15.16 20.93 -0.88
CA LYS A 20 16.60 21.11 -1.04
C LYS A 20 17.19 20.99 0.35
N ALA A 21 17.31 19.78 0.84
CA ALA A 21 18.02 19.49 2.06
C ALA A 21 19.52 19.69 1.83
N LYS A 22 19.95 20.95 1.64
CA LYS A 22 21.38 21.31 1.72
C LYS A 22 21.99 20.81 3.03
N ALA A 23 21.22 20.81 4.12
CA ALA A 23 21.62 20.30 5.41
C ALA A 23 21.82 18.77 5.40
N MET A 24 20.93 18.00 4.72
CA MET A 24 21.07 16.54 4.67
C MET A 24 22.20 16.07 3.75
N LYS A 25 22.53 16.85 2.71
CA LYS A 25 23.69 16.60 1.84
C LYS A 25 25.00 16.66 2.63
N GLN A 26 25.08 17.51 3.64
CA GLN A 26 26.27 17.68 4.47
C GLN A 26 26.41 16.58 5.54
N TYR A 27 25.29 16.02 6.01
CA TYR A 27 25.29 14.96 7.05
C TYR A 27 25.39 13.53 6.49
N LEU A 28 24.83 13.25 5.32
CA LEU A 28 24.74 11.90 4.75
C LEU A 28 25.67 11.62 3.57
N GLY A 29 26.45 12.62 3.09
CA GLY A 29 27.40 12.43 2.01
C GLY A 29 26.79 11.98 0.67
N THR A 30 25.48 12.07 0.51
CA THR A 30 24.77 11.66 -0.72
C THR A 30 24.93 12.73 -1.79
N ALA A 31 25.48 12.35 -2.94
CA ALA A 31 25.76 13.25 -4.06
C ALA A 31 24.50 13.83 -4.73
N GLU A 32 23.33 13.21 -4.55
CA GLU A 32 22.06 13.62 -5.14
C GLU A 32 21.06 13.98 -4.04
N GLY A 33 20.41 15.15 -4.17
CA GLY A 33 19.36 15.59 -3.23
C GLY A 33 18.15 14.66 -3.30
N VAL A 34 17.64 14.24 -2.14
CA VAL A 34 16.40 13.48 -2.05
C VAL A 34 15.24 14.39 -2.43
N SER A 35 14.63 14.15 -3.58
CA SER A 35 13.40 14.84 -4.01
C SER A 35 12.18 14.01 -3.63
N ILE A 36 11.40 14.49 -2.66
CA ILE A 36 10.12 13.86 -2.27
C ILE A 36 9.01 14.60 -3.01
N LYS A 37 8.18 13.88 -3.76
CA LYS A 37 6.96 14.44 -4.36
C LYS A 37 5.92 14.67 -3.27
N VAL A 38 5.12 15.72 -3.39
CA VAL A 38 4.02 16.00 -2.47
C VAL A 38 3.04 14.82 -2.38
N SER A 39 2.77 14.16 -3.51
CA SER A 39 1.94 12.95 -3.56
C SER A 39 2.48 11.83 -2.67
N GLN A 40 3.79 11.63 -2.63
CA GLN A 40 4.43 10.60 -1.78
C GLN A 40 4.30 10.94 -0.29
N GLY A 41 4.51 12.19 0.08
CA GLY A 41 4.30 12.66 1.45
C GLY A 41 2.84 12.48 1.90
N LEU A 42 1.90 12.87 1.05
CA LEU A 42 0.47 12.68 1.29
C LEU A 42 0.11 11.20 1.46
N THR A 43 0.65 10.32 0.60
CA THR A 43 0.42 8.88 0.66
C THR A 43 0.89 8.29 1.99
N VAL A 44 2.09 8.65 2.46
CA VAL A 44 2.63 8.16 3.73
C VAL A 44 1.77 8.62 4.91
N ILE A 45 1.42 9.91 4.95
CA ILE A 45 0.59 10.46 6.03
C ILE A 45 -0.79 9.79 6.04
N THR A 46 -1.43 9.66 4.89
CA THR A 46 -2.75 9.02 4.77
C THR A 46 -2.67 7.55 5.16
N ALA A 47 -1.65 6.82 4.73
CA ALA A 47 -1.45 5.41 5.10
C ALA A 47 -1.33 5.24 6.61
N VAL A 48 -0.54 6.08 7.29
CA VAL A 48 -0.40 6.03 8.75
C VAL A 48 -1.74 6.30 9.45
N ILE A 49 -2.48 7.33 9.02
CA ILE A 49 -3.79 7.67 9.58
C ILE A 49 -4.78 6.50 9.40
N VAL A 50 -4.85 5.92 8.20
CA VAL A 50 -5.75 4.81 7.88
C VAL A 50 -5.42 3.56 8.71
N VAL A 51 -4.13 3.23 8.84
CA VAL A 51 -3.68 2.11 9.68
C VAL A 51 -4.03 2.34 11.15
N MET A 52 -3.78 3.53 11.69
CA MET A 52 -4.16 3.86 13.08
C MET A 52 -5.67 3.80 13.29
N ALA A 53 -6.46 4.31 12.35
CA ALA A 53 -7.93 4.27 12.39
C ALA A 53 -8.44 2.82 12.36
N LEU A 54 -7.86 1.97 11.51
CA LEU A 54 -8.20 0.55 11.41
C LEU A 54 -7.91 -0.18 12.73
N PHE A 55 -6.72 0.03 13.33
CA PHE A 55 -6.38 -0.57 14.61
C PHE A 55 -7.27 -0.08 15.74
N TRP A 56 -7.57 1.20 15.78
CA TRP A 56 -8.50 1.76 16.74
C TRP A 56 -9.88 1.12 16.60
N PHE A 57 -10.38 1.01 15.37
CA PHE A 57 -11.66 0.37 15.07
C PHE A 57 -11.70 -1.09 15.54
N LEU A 58 -10.70 -1.90 15.15
CA LEU A 58 -10.66 -3.33 15.49
C LEU A 58 -10.53 -3.58 17.01
N ASN A 59 -9.81 -2.73 17.73
CA ASN A 59 -9.53 -2.95 19.15
C ASN A 59 -10.56 -2.28 20.07
N LYS A 60 -11.10 -1.13 19.69
CA LYS A 60 -11.95 -0.33 20.59
C LYS A 60 -13.45 -0.46 20.31
N THR A 61 -13.87 -0.77 19.08
CA THR A 61 -15.30 -0.87 18.77
C THR A 61 -15.85 -2.26 19.07
N ARG A 62 -17.15 -2.32 19.41
CA ARG A 62 -17.85 -3.60 19.61
C ARG A 62 -17.83 -4.46 18.35
N THR A 63 -18.09 -3.83 17.20
CA THR A 63 -18.09 -4.51 15.91
C THR A 63 -16.70 -5.06 15.54
N GLY A 64 -15.64 -4.30 15.77
CA GLY A 64 -14.26 -4.77 15.54
C GLY A 64 -13.90 -5.97 16.41
N LYS A 65 -14.32 -5.96 17.69
CA LYS A 65 -14.14 -7.11 18.58
C LYS A 65 -14.93 -8.33 18.12
N SER A 66 -16.17 -8.14 17.65
CA SER A 66 -16.99 -9.22 17.10
C SER A 66 -16.37 -9.82 15.83
N MET A 67 -15.79 -8.97 14.95
CA MET A 67 -15.08 -9.43 13.75
C MET A 67 -13.87 -10.30 14.11
N ARG A 68 -13.08 -9.91 15.11
CA ARG A 68 -11.95 -10.72 15.57
C ARG A 68 -12.40 -12.03 16.20
N ALA A 69 -13.39 -11.99 17.10
CA ALA A 69 -13.93 -13.21 17.71
C ALA A 69 -14.49 -14.18 16.66
N PHE A 70 -15.15 -13.67 15.63
CA PHE A 70 -15.66 -14.47 14.51
C PHE A 70 -14.53 -15.08 13.67
N SER A 71 -13.43 -14.32 13.44
CA SER A 71 -12.25 -14.82 12.73
C SER A 71 -11.47 -15.86 13.52
N ASP A 72 -11.46 -15.76 14.85
CA ASP A 72 -10.75 -16.70 15.72
C ASP A 72 -11.48 -18.04 15.84
N ASN A 73 -12.82 -18.00 16.04
CA ASN A 73 -13.65 -19.18 16.07
C ASN A 73 -15.11 -18.84 15.75
N GLU A 74 -15.56 -19.26 14.56
CA GLU A 74 -16.89 -18.98 14.05
C GLU A 74 -18.00 -19.60 14.91
N ASP A 75 -17.83 -20.88 15.30
CA ASP A 75 -18.84 -21.62 16.07
C ASP A 75 -19.06 -20.98 17.45
N LEU A 76 -17.99 -20.64 18.15
CA LEU A 76 -18.07 -19.98 19.46
C LEU A 76 -18.67 -18.57 19.35
N ALA A 77 -18.37 -17.85 18.29
CA ALA A 77 -18.93 -16.53 18.04
C ALA A 77 -20.43 -16.59 17.80
N LEU A 78 -20.91 -17.58 17.03
CA LEU A 78 -22.33 -17.84 16.80
C LEU A 78 -23.05 -18.20 18.09
N LEU A 79 -22.49 -19.08 18.90
CA LEU A 79 -23.04 -19.44 20.21
C LEU A 79 -23.10 -18.25 21.19
N SER A 80 -22.19 -17.28 21.01
CA SER A 80 -22.18 -16.03 21.79
C SER A 80 -23.17 -14.97 21.26
N GLY A 81 -23.97 -15.30 20.24
CA GLY A 81 -25.00 -14.41 19.69
C GLY A 81 -24.45 -13.36 18.70
N ILE A 82 -23.24 -13.54 18.18
CA ILE A 82 -22.69 -12.68 17.14
C ILE A 82 -23.34 -13.06 15.80
N SER A 83 -24.02 -12.11 15.16
CA SER A 83 -24.65 -12.35 13.86
C SER A 83 -23.61 -12.29 12.73
N PRO A 84 -23.42 -13.37 11.93
CA PRO A 84 -22.45 -13.43 10.84
C PRO A 84 -22.75 -12.39 9.76
N ASP A 85 -24.02 -12.17 9.42
CA ASP A 85 -24.42 -11.21 8.38
C ASP A 85 -23.93 -9.79 8.67
N LYS A 86 -23.97 -9.36 9.95
CA LYS A 86 -23.44 -8.05 10.35
C LYS A 86 -21.94 -7.98 10.25
N VAL A 87 -21.24 -9.04 10.66
CA VAL A 87 -19.78 -9.12 10.60
C VAL A 87 -19.32 -9.05 9.15
N VAL A 88 -19.91 -9.87 8.29
CA VAL A 88 -19.59 -9.93 6.87
C VAL A 88 -19.88 -8.60 6.17
N SER A 89 -21.06 -8.00 6.41
CA SER A 89 -21.43 -6.72 5.81
C SER A 89 -20.47 -5.59 6.19
N VAL A 90 -20.12 -5.48 7.47
CA VAL A 90 -19.16 -4.45 7.92
C VAL A 90 -17.75 -4.71 7.35
N THR A 91 -17.35 -5.97 7.24
CA THR A 91 -16.07 -6.34 6.60
C THR A 91 -16.02 -5.87 5.15
N TRP A 92 -17.07 -6.13 4.37
CA TRP A 92 -17.12 -5.67 2.97
C TRP A 92 -17.07 -4.15 2.85
N ILE A 93 -17.78 -3.41 3.71
CA ILE A 93 -17.72 -1.95 3.74
C ILE A 93 -16.31 -1.46 4.04
N LEU A 94 -15.66 -2.02 5.06
CA LEU A 94 -14.27 -1.66 5.40
C LEU A 94 -13.30 -1.94 4.26
N VAL A 95 -13.38 -3.11 3.65
CA VAL A 95 -12.54 -3.48 2.50
C VAL A 95 -12.75 -2.51 1.34
N ALA A 96 -14.00 -2.16 1.03
CA ALA A 96 -14.30 -1.21 -0.04
C ALA A 96 -13.69 0.18 0.22
N ILE A 97 -13.80 0.69 1.46
CA ILE A 97 -13.22 1.97 1.85
C ILE A 97 -11.68 1.92 1.73
N LEU A 98 -11.04 0.90 2.29
CA LEU A 98 -9.59 0.75 2.27
C LEU A 98 -9.05 0.59 0.84
N ALA A 99 -9.73 -0.21 0.02
CA ALA A 99 -9.35 -0.42 -1.39
C ALA A 99 -9.48 0.88 -2.21
N THR A 100 -10.54 1.67 -1.97
CA THR A 100 -10.73 2.96 -2.64
C THR A 100 -9.63 3.95 -2.28
N ILE A 101 -9.30 4.07 -0.98
CA ILE A 101 -8.23 4.94 -0.52
C ILE A 101 -6.88 4.49 -1.11
N ALA A 102 -6.56 3.21 -1.02
CA ALA A 102 -5.30 2.67 -1.55
C ALA A 102 -5.19 2.85 -3.07
N GLY A 103 -6.27 2.57 -3.80
CA GLY A 103 -6.32 2.72 -5.26
C GLY A 103 -6.15 4.16 -5.72
N THR A 104 -6.80 5.11 -5.05
CA THR A 104 -6.65 6.54 -5.36
C THR A 104 -5.24 7.05 -5.05
N LEU A 105 -4.67 6.71 -3.90
CA LEU A 105 -3.31 7.10 -3.54
C LEU A 105 -2.26 6.53 -4.50
N TYR A 106 -2.41 5.27 -4.90
CA TYR A 106 -1.54 4.64 -5.89
C TYR A 106 -1.63 5.33 -7.25
N GLY A 107 -2.85 5.65 -7.70
CA GLY A 107 -3.07 6.37 -8.96
C GLY A 107 -2.48 7.78 -8.97
N LEU A 108 -2.47 8.48 -7.83
CA LEU A 108 -1.84 9.80 -7.67
C LEU A 108 -0.31 9.73 -7.79
N ASP A 109 0.32 8.66 -7.27
CA ASP A 109 1.79 8.50 -7.32
C ASP A 109 2.27 8.01 -8.69
N LYS A 110 1.61 7.04 -9.27
CA LYS A 110 2.06 6.40 -10.52
C LYS A 110 1.36 6.95 -11.76
N SER A 111 0.18 6.49 -12.03
CA SER A 111 -0.76 6.92 -13.08
C SER A 111 -1.95 5.97 -13.11
N PHE A 112 -3.07 6.41 -13.64
CA PHE A 112 -4.24 5.55 -13.85
C PHE A 112 -4.12 4.80 -15.18
N LYS A 113 -3.52 3.59 -15.15
CA LYS A 113 -3.45 2.67 -16.29
C LYS A 113 -4.39 1.49 -16.08
N PRO A 114 -5.12 1.02 -17.10
CA PRO A 114 -6.11 -0.04 -16.95
C PRO A 114 -5.56 -1.34 -16.34
N PHE A 115 -4.34 -1.74 -16.68
CA PHE A 115 -3.75 -3.02 -16.26
C PHE A 115 -2.80 -2.92 -15.06
N THR A 116 -2.45 -1.72 -14.60
CA THR A 116 -1.48 -1.56 -13.50
C THR A 116 -2.00 -2.15 -12.19
N TYR A 117 -3.29 -1.96 -11.92
CA TYR A 117 -3.93 -2.49 -10.71
C TYR A 117 -4.00 -4.01 -10.69
N PHE A 118 -4.10 -4.65 -11.86
CA PHE A 118 -4.05 -6.10 -11.96
C PHE A 118 -2.69 -6.67 -11.55
N MET A 119 -1.60 -5.99 -11.91
CA MET A 119 -0.24 -6.41 -11.52
C MET A 119 0.00 -6.28 -10.02
N LEU A 120 -0.77 -5.46 -9.30
CA LEU A 120 -0.66 -5.35 -7.84
C LEU A 120 -1.26 -6.55 -7.09
N LEU A 121 -2.08 -7.36 -7.75
CA LEU A 121 -2.69 -8.54 -7.11
C LEU A 121 -1.63 -9.49 -6.53
N LEU A 122 -0.60 -9.79 -7.29
CA LEU A 122 0.44 -10.73 -6.86
C LEU A 122 1.21 -10.23 -5.61
N PRO A 123 1.73 -8.99 -5.55
CA PRO A 123 2.34 -8.45 -4.34
C PRO A 123 1.38 -8.38 -3.14
N ILE A 124 0.09 -8.08 -3.36
CA ILE A 124 -0.92 -8.02 -2.30
C ILE A 124 -1.12 -9.41 -1.68
N PHE A 125 -1.32 -10.44 -2.50
CA PHE A 125 -1.44 -11.81 -2.00
C PHE A 125 -0.16 -12.29 -1.32
N ALA A 126 1.01 -12.02 -1.90
CA ALA A 126 2.29 -12.37 -1.29
C ALA A 126 2.45 -11.71 0.08
N SER A 127 2.08 -10.44 0.23
CA SER A 127 2.16 -9.73 1.50
C SER A 127 1.21 -10.30 2.56
N ALA A 128 0.01 -10.70 2.16
CA ALA A 128 -0.95 -11.31 3.06
C ALA A 128 -0.50 -12.71 3.55
N ILE A 129 0.10 -13.51 2.65
CA ILE A 129 0.63 -14.83 2.99
C ILE A 129 1.85 -14.72 3.90
N VAL A 130 2.83 -13.87 3.53
CA VAL A 130 4.06 -13.66 4.32
C VAL A 130 3.74 -13.05 5.69
N GLY A 131 2.77 -12.15 5.74
CA GLY A 131 2.33 -11.50 6.98
C GLY A 131 1.50 -12.40 7.89
N GLY A 132 0.98 -13.49 7.37
CA GLY A 132 0.09 -14.41 8.07
C GLY A 132 -1.38 -14.03 7.92
N LEU A 133 -2.16 -14.98 7.39
CA LEU A 133 -3.61 -14.84 7.24
C LEU A 133 -4.26 -14.74 8.64
N GLY A 134 -5.13 -13.76 8.81
CA GLY A 134 -5.85 -13.53 10.07
C GLY A 134 -5.17 -12.52 11.02
N ASN A 135 -3.94 -12.08 10.75
CA ASN A 135 -3.28 -11.07 11.58
C ASN A 135 -3.08 -9.75 10.82
N PRO A 136 -3.85 -8.68 11.15
CA PRO A 136 -3.74 -7.39 10.46
C PRO A 136 -2.37 -6.73 10.58
N LEU A 137 -1.70 -6.87 11.74
CA LEU A 137 -0.33 -6.39 11.95
C LEU A 137 0.66 -7.15 11.08
N GLY A 138 0.48 -8.47 11.01
CA GLY A 138 1.27 -9.34 10.13
C GLY A 138 1.15 -8.93 8.67
N ALA A 139 -0.07 -8.69 8.18
CA ALA A 139 -0.30 -8.28 6.79
C ALA A 139 0.41 -6.96 6.44
N ILE A 140 0.41 -5.98 7.37
CA ILE A 140 1.13 -4.71 7.18
C ILE A 140 2.65 -4.96 7.15
N ALA A 141 3.18 -5.74 8.09
CA ALA A 141 4.61 -6.09 8.12
C ALA A 141 5.01 -6.87 6.85
N GLY A 142 4.18 -7.82 6.41
CA GLY A 142 4.36 -8.55 5.16
C GLY A 142 4.41 -7.64 3.94
N GLY A 143 3.56 -6.62 3.89
CA GLY A 143 3.58 -5.59 2.86
C GLY A 143 4.91 -4.84 2.80
N PHE A 144 5.45 -4.44 3.97
CA PHE A 144 6.77 -3.82 4.03
C PHE A 144 7.88 -4.76 3.58
N VAL A 145 7.86 -6.02 3.99
CA VAL A 145 8.86 -7.03 3.60
C VAL A 145 8.85 -7.23 2.09
N ILE A 146 7.68 -7.41 1.48
CA ILE A 146 7.54 -7.60 0.03
C ILE A 146 7.99 -6.35 -0.73
N ALA A 147 7.53 -5.16 -0.33
CA ALA A 147 7.94 -3.90 -0.99
C ALA A 147 9.45 -3.66 -0.88
N PHE A 148 10.05 -3.94 0.28
CA PHE A 148 11.48 -3.79 0.47
C PHE A 148 12.27 -4.81 -0.36
N SER A 149 11.80 -6.06 -0.41
CA SER A 149 12.41 -7.12 -1.23
C SER A 149 12.37 -6.78 -2.72
N GLU A 150 11.25 -6.24 -3.20
CA GLU A 150 11.10 -5.79 -4.59
C GLU A 150 12.11 -4.71 -4.95
N ILE A 151 12.29 -3.71 -4.08
CA ILE A 151 13.27 -2.64 -4.28
C ILE A 151 14.70 -3.21 -4.23
N MET A 152 15.01 -4.06 -3.25
CA MET A 152 16.32 -4.67 -3.09
C MET A 152 16.74 -5.56 -4.26
N ILE A 153 15.78 -6.24 -4.88
CA ILE A 153 16.05 -7.08 -6.07
C ILE A 153 16.14 -6.22 -7.33
N THR A 154 15.22 -5.28 -7.50
CA THR A 154 15.11 -4.50 -8.74
C THR A 154 16.26 -3.50 -8.92
N TYR A 155 16.72 -2.86 -7.85
CA TYR A 155 17.75 -1.83 -7.93
C TYR A 155 19.16 -2.38 -8.25
N PRO A 156 19.68 -3.41 -7.56
CA PRO A 156 20.95 -4.03 -7.93
C PRO A 156 20.92 -4.71 -9.29
N TYR A 157 19.81 -5.37 -9.65
CA TYR A 157 19.64 -6.01 -10.94
C TYR A 157 19.81 -5.03 -12.11
N LYS A 158 19.17 -3.86 -12.03
CA LYS A 158 19.35 -2.80 -13.05
C LYS A 158 20.78 -2.30 -13.15
N LYS A 159 21.47 -2.11 -12.02
CA LYS A 159 22.89 -1.73 -12.01
C LYS A 159 23.80 -2.82 -12.56
N PHE A 160 23.52 -4.07 -12.20
CA PHE A 160 24.30 -5.23 -12.65
C PHE A 160 24.18 -5.45 -14.16
N VAL A 161 22.96 -5.35 -14.70
CA VAL A 161 22.70 -5.45 -16.14
C VAL A 161 23.34 -4.30 -16.90
N ALA A 162 23.26 -3.07 -16.40
CA ALA A 162 23.91 -1.91 -17.00
C ALA A 162 25.44 -2.00 -16.99
N TYR A 163 26.03 -2.76 -16.06
CA TYR A 163 27.48 -3.00 -16.00
C TYR A 163 27.94 -4.09 -16.97
N ILE A 164 27.13 -5.16 -17.18
CA ILE A 164 27.48 -6.30 -18.04
C ILE A 164 27.19 -6.01 -19.51
N VAL A 165 26.14 -5.27 -19.80
CA VAL A 165 25.73 -4.92 -21.17
C VAL A 165 25.91 -3.41 -21.37
N PRO A 166 27.10 -2.97 -21.82
CA PRO A 166 27.29 -1.57 -22.20
C PRO A 166 26.60 -1.31 -23.55
N GLY A 167 25.36 -0.98 -23.49
CA GLY A 167 24.52 -0.65 -24.64
C GLY A 167 23.24 0.06 -24.19
N ASP A 168 22.86 1.13 -24.90
CA ASP A 168 21.72 2.01 -24.64
C ASP A 168 20.38 1.26 -24.56
N TRP A 169 20.07 0.68 -23.41
CA TRP A 169 18.74 0.22 -23.06
C TRP A 169 17.93 1.38 -22.44
N LYS A 170 17.52 2.31 -23.31
CA LYS A 170 16.55 3.36 -22.98
C LYS A 170 15.12 2.92 -23.32
#